data_cdb78b41560d89e673e93cf30a4d73c8
#
_entry.id   cdb78b41560d89e673e93cf30a4d73c8
#
_cell.length_a   1.000
_cell.length_b   1.000
_cell.length_c   1.000
_cell.angle_alpha   90.00
_cell.angle_beta   90.00
_cell.angle_gamma   90.00
#
_symmetry.space_group_name_H-M   'P 1'
#
loop_
_entity.id
_entity.type
_entity.pdbx_description
1 polymer ?
#
loop_
_entity_poly.entity_id
_entity_poly.type
_entity_poly.pdbx_seq_one_letter_code
_entity_poly.pdbx_strand_id
1 'polypeptide(L)'
;MARNHITPELALDALSPVAAFRNGASFTDKTSKGVTSPAWAWNKSTLNPKNRINSLSPSHHPTWRLDGCTSLGTQFYTAPTFFSPVRPLHIHTFIPTPSQWPLGLRSLLGIDSAFLYRDSRINNFHIAQYVLRTLEHWSSTIHDFQSMYEALPFGSRIVFENIENDITKIRIRIVRTHDLERQLMSITSWPSRLTKCPSAILPPTLDISRLHLVQQLHDSTAIVELRRPRTEADIFRKTGTDIVVFKTLSDSPSYLYYELSILLTMPPHPNIIPAPLHIITKKVRFGSKLAIVGFTLPCLSRDSLRDILPRRRIQGSLHLHDQIKWALQVTSALKHIRDKGPGWYCDLRLDNVLLSDSDDVVLIDFEQRGVLPSFAPPEIRYLDCIVALVKDSSLDCGVKEEYKKLYEEHIGPIIDEKIMAEYHGNIPWLCQSRSKREALQVYMLGRLLWCIFEGVSAPQVEIWMEYLYEPEVEFPVFKLTPMELRPLIESCTQGWTQSDNEVKRKGRCLVGTTDGKKYELGVALDAFTKIWKEELERGKMFLKQKTDCQMHNGTVGSAHLDTPSLDKVLETLVNFGKLL
;
A
#
# COMPACT_ATOMS: atom_id res chain seq x y z
N MET A 1 -24.49 18.52 20.75
CA MET A 1 -23.07 18.30 20.98
C MET A 1 -22.41 18.08 19.63
N ALA A 2 -21.59 19.02 19.18
CA ALA A 2 -20.80 18.88 17.98
C ALA A 2 -19.80 17.75 18.23
N ARG A 3 -19.90 16.65 17.49
CA ARG A 3 -18.93 15.57 17.54
C ARG A 3 -17.70 16.08 16.78
N ASN A 4 -16.60 16.30 17.49
CA ASN A 4 -15.32 16.60 16.89
C ASN A 4 -14.83 15.33 16.18
N HIS A 5 -14.97 15.27 14.87
CA HIS A 5 -14.58 14.14 14.06
C HIS A 5 -13.19 14.41 13.48
N ILE A 6 -12.29 13.43 13.60
CA ILE A 6 -11.02 13.44 12.89
C ILE A 6 -11.33 13.09 11.43
N THR A 7 -11.07 14.03 10.52
CA THR A 7 -11.19 13.75 9.08
C THR A 7 -10.00 12.93 8.58
N PRO A 8 -10.11 12.22 7.44
CA PRO A 8 -8.98 11.53 6.84
C PRO A 8 -7.77 12.43 6.62
N GLU A 9 -7.97 13.65 6.14
CA GLU A 9 -6.89 14.62 5.92
C GLU A 9 -6.23 15.03 7.23
N LEU A 10 -7.05 15.27 8.25
CA LEU A 10 -6.55 15.64 9.57
C LEU A 10 -5.75 14.52 10.21
N ALA A 11 -6.18 13.27 10.02
CA ALA A 11 -5.45 12.12 10.53
C ALA A 11 -4.12 11.92 9.78
N LEU A 12 -4.10 12.04 8.46
CA LEU A 12 -2.88 11.98 7.66
C LEU A 12 -1.90 13.05 8.12
N ASP A 13 -2.39 14.25 8.30
CA ASP A 13 -1.61 15.34 8.82
C ASP A 13 -1.08 15.08 10.22
N ALA A 14 -1.92 14.61 11.14
CA ALA A 14 -1.53 14.30 12.52
C ALA A 14 -0.54 13.12 12.59
N LEU A 15 -0.55 12.24 11.61
CA LEU A 15 0.30 11.06 11.54
C LEU A 15 1.57 11.27 10.71
N SER A 16 1.75 12.47 10.14
CA SER A 16 2.98 12.84 9.45
C SER A 16 3.99 13.47 10.40
N PRO A 17 5.31 13.33 10.15
CA PRO A 17 6.34 14.00 10.93
C PRO A 17 6.20 15.53 10.96
N VAL A 18 5.49 16.11 9.99
CA VAL A 18 5.16 17.55 9.91
C VAL A 18 4.34 18.01 11.13
N ALA A 19 3.57 17.11 11.74
CA ALA A 19 2.81 17.41 12.95
C ALA A 19 3.66 17.96 14.10
N ALA A 20 4.94 17.54 14.20
CA ALA A 20 5.86 18.04 15.23
C ALA A 20 6.09 19.56 15.18
N PHE A 21 5.89 20.17 14.00
CA PHE A 21 6.16 21.59 13.75
C PHE A 21 4.90 22.46 13.76
N ARG A 22 3.73 21.89 14.05
CA ARG A 22 2.50 22.66 14.11
C ARG A 22 2.47 23.51 15.36
N ASN A 23 2.22 24.79 15.19
CA ASN A 23 1.86 25.68 16.29
C ASN A 23 0.37 25.51 16.55
N GLY A 24 -0.01 25.13 17.77
CA GLY A 24 -1.38 24.77 18.19
C GLY A 24 -2.51 25.74 17.90
N ALA A 25 -2.23 26.91 17.30
CA ALA A 25 -3.22 27.95 16.99
C ALA A 25 -3.91 27.81 15.62
N SER A 26 -3.47 26.91 14.73
CA SER A 26 -3.90 26.96 13.32
C SER A 26 -5.15 26.16 12.97
N PHE A 27 -5.59 25.25 13.83
CA PHE A 27 -6.71 24.35 13.49
C PHE A 27 -8.09 24.79 14.00
N THR A 28 -8.15 25.81 14.85
CA THR A 28 -9.37 26.15 15.58
C THR A 28 -10.44 26.84 14.74
N ASP A 29 -10.16 27.36 13.55
CA ASP A 29 -11.10 28.34 13.00
C ASP A 29 -11.57 28.19 11.55
N LYS A 30 -11.04 27.25 10.77
CA LYS A 30 -11.54 27.14 9.38
C LYS A 30 -12.71 26.19 9.18
N THR A 31 -12.95 25.30 10.14
CA THR A 31 -14.05 24.31 10.05
C THR A 31 -15.26 24.62 10.90
N SER A 32 -15.19 25.58 11.83
CA SER A 32 -16.27 25.86 12.77
C SER A 32 -17.14 27.09 12.44
N LYS A 33 -16.73 27.95 11.52
CA LYS A 33 -17.56 29.10 11.12
C LYS A 33 -18.51 28.71 10.00
N GLY A 34 -19.74 28.35 10.39
CA GLY A 34 -20.84 28.20 9.46
C GLY A 34 -21.50 26.83 9.39
N VAL A 35 -21.30 25.98 10.37
CA VAL A 35 -22.10 24.74 10.48
C VAL A 35 -23.50 25.12 10.94
N THR A 36 -24.35 25.50 9.98
CA THR A 36 -25.80 25.38 10.14
C THR A 36 -26.06 23.94 10.61
N SER A 37 -26.92 23.80 11.62
CA SER A 37 -27.25 22.51 12.23
C SER A 37 -27.34 21.42 11.16
N PRO A 38 -26.66 20.28 11.32
CA PRO A 38 -26.67 19.18 10.34
C PRO A 38 -28.09 18.74 9.94
N ALA A 39 -29.05 18.87 10.84
CA ALA A 39 -30.45 18.57 10.59
C ALA A 39 -31.11 19.53 9.58
N TRP A 40 -30.75 20.80 9.57
CA TRP A 40 -31.30 21.76 8.62
C TRP A 40 -30.73 21.58 7.20
N ALA A 41 -29.41 21.35 7.11
CA ALA A 41 -28.74 21.06 5.85
C ALA A 41 -29.29 19.76 5.22
N TRP A 42 -29.55 18.75 6.03
CA TRP A 42 -30.15 17.50 5.60
C TRP A 42 -31.57 17.68 5.07
N ASN A 43 -32.43 18.41 5.77
CA ASN A 43 -33.83 18.60 5.36
C ASN A 43 -33.98 19.36 4.03
N LYS A 44 -33.00 20.19 3.65
CA LYS A 44 -32.97 20.91 2.37
C LYS A 44 -32.11 20.24 1.30
N SER A 45 -31.33 19.23 1.66
CA SER A 45 -30.48 18.53 0.72
C SER A 45 -31.28 17.76 -0.32
N THR A 46 -30.94 17.90 -1.59
CA THR A 46 -31.48 17.08 -2.69
C THR A 46 -31.14 15.60 -2.52
N LEU A 47 -30.19 15.30 -1.64
CA LEU A 47 -29.76 13.95 -1.31
C LEU A 47 -30.59 13.34 -0.17
N ASN A 48 -31.42 14.14 0.52
CA ASN A 48 -32.37 13.61 1.48
C ASN A 48 -33.38 12.71 0.75
N PRO A 49 -33.63 11.46 1.21
CA PRO A 49 -34.62 10.58 0.60
C PRO A 49 -35.98 11.22 0.37
N LYS A 50 -36.38 12.20 1.19
CA LYS A 50 -37.63 12.96 1.03
C LYS A 50 -37.60 14.00 -0.08
N ASN A 51 -36.40 14.52 -0.42
CA ASN A 51 -36.19 15.53 -1.46
C ASN A 51 -35.56 14.93 -2.70
N ARG A 52 -35.53 13.64 -2.80
CA ARG A 52 -34.66 12.86 -3.64
C ARG A 52 -34.91 13.05 -5.12
N ILE A 53 -33.99 13.60 -5.76
CA ILE A 53 -33.62 13.14 -7.09
C ILE A 53 -32.83 11.84 -6.88
N ASN A 54 -33.19 10.79 -7.59
CA ASN A 54 -32.61 9.44 -7.48
C ASN A 54 -31.09 9.33 -7.75
N SER A 55 -30.31 10.34 -7.39
CA SER A 55 -28.87 10.44 -7.69
C SER A 55 -28.03 9.35 -7.00
N LEU A 56 -28.53 8.83 -5.87
CA LEU A 56 -27.82 7.75 -5.15
C LEU A 56 -28.55 6.40 -5.22
N SER A 57 -29.71 6.32 -5.89
CA SER A 57 -30.35 5.03 -6.10
C SER A 57 -29.50 4.18 -7.04
N PRO A 58 -29.27 2.89 -6.71
CA PRO A 58 -28.57 2.00 -7.62
C PRO A 58 -29.33 1.91 -8.95
N SER A 59 -28.61 1.87 -10.04
CA SER A 59 -29.19 1.59 -11.35
C SER A 59 -29.70 0.15 -11.39
N HIS A 60 -30.87 -0.09 -12.02
CA HIS A 60 -31.33 -1.45 -12.27
C HIS A 60 -30.42 -2.22 -13.22
N HIS A 61 -29.74 -1.51 -14.12
CA HIS A 61 -28.78 -2.05 -15.06
C HIS A 61 -27.52 -1.17 -15.03
N PRO A 62 -26.59 -1.43 -14.09
CA PRO A 62 -25.39 -0.61 -13.95
C PRO A 62 -24.51 -0.75 -15.20
N THR A 63 -24.22 0.38 -15.83
CA THR A 63 -23.34 0.47 -17.00
C THR A 63 -21.88 0.61 -16.61
N TRP A 64 -21.61 0.85 -15.36
CA TRP A 64 -20.27 0.90 -14.77
C TRP A 64 -20.21 0.02 -13.53
N ARG A 65 -19.04 -0.56 -13.29
CA ARG A 65 -18.72 -1.22 -12.03
C ARG A 65 -17.55 -0.54 -11.36
N LEU A 66 -17.45 -0.70 -10.06
CA LEU A 66 -16.33 -0.24 -9.24
C LEU A 66 -15.72 -1.44 -8.53
N ASP A 67 -14.44 -1.70 -8.81
CA ASP A 67 -13.71 -2.84 -8.27
C ASP A 67 -13.01 -2.50 -6.94
N GLY A 68 -12.68 -1.22 -6.72
CA GLY A 68 -12.04 -0.75 -5.50
C GLY A 68 -11.68 0.72 -5.54
N CYS A 69 -11.02 1.18 -4.47
CA CYS A 69 -10.47 2.54 -4.38
C CYS A 69 -9.18 2.54 -3.56
N THR A 70 -8.40 3.61 -3.69
CA THR A 70 -7.27 3.85 -2.78
C THR A 70 -7.76 4.19 -1.37
N SER A 71 -6.91 3.97 -0.37
CA SER A 71 -7.21 4.26 1.04
C SER A 71 -7.68 5.69 1.31
N LEU A 72 -7.28 6.66 0.47
CA LEU A 72 -7.68 8.06 0.58
C LEU A 72 -9.05 8.36 -0.04
N GLY A 73 -9.66 7.40 -0.76
CA GLY A 73 -10.95 7.56 -1.39
C GLY A 73 -11.01 8.63 -2.48
N THR A 74 -9.88 8.95 -3.10
CA THR A 74 -9.78 9.93 -4.19
C THR A 74 -9.52 9.31 -5.55
N GLN A 75 -9.10 8.07 -5.59
CA GLN A 75 -8.85 7.27 -6.80
C GLN A 75 -9.70 6.01 -6.77
N PHE A 76 -10.47 5.79 -7.81
CA PHE A 76 -11.40 4.66 -7.93
C PHE A 76 -11.06 3.81 -9.15
N TYR A 77 -11.13 2.49 -8.96
CA TYR A 77 -10.93 1.50 -10.02
C TYR A 77 -12.28 1.18 -10.65
N THR A 78 -12.60 1.92 -11.71
CA THR A 78 -13.88 1.82 -12.39
C THR A 78 -13.72 1.17 -13.75
N ALA A 79 -14.71 0.36 -14.15
CA ALA A 79 -14.73 -0.27 -15.46
C ALA A 79 -16.14 -0.19 -16.08
N PRO A 80 -16.25 0.17 -17.37
CA PRO A 80 -17.53 0.14 -18.08
C PRO A 80 -17.96 -1.32 -18.30
N THR A 81 -19.24 -1.62 -18.08
CA THR A 81 -19.82 -2.97 -18.23
C THR A 81 -20.60 -3.17 -19.53
N PHE A 82 -20.88 -2.07 -20.25
CA PHE A 82 -21.70 -2.08 -21.46
C PHE A 82 -20.95 -2.57 -22.71
N PHE A 83 -19.66 -2.82 -22.61
CA PHE A 83 -18.91 -3.52 -23.64
C PHE A 83 -18.04 -4.62 -23.04
N SER A 84 -17.92 -5.73 -23.74
CA SER A 84 -17.11 -6.88 -23.37
C SER A 84 -16.38 -7.41 -24.60
N PRO A 85 -15.10 -7.72 -24.48
CA PRO A 85 -14.28 -7.71 -23.26
C PRO A 85 -13.78 -6.32 -22.88
N VAL A 86 -13.77 -6.04 -21.57
CA VAL A 86 -13.09 -4.85 -21.06
C VAL A 86 -11.59 -5.13 -21.03
N ARG A 87 -10.81 -4.30 -21.70
CA ARG A 87 -9.34 -4.39 -21.69
C ARG A 87 -8.79 -3.70 -20.44
N PRO A 88 -7.74 -4.23 -19.80
CA PRO A 88 -7.12 -3.60 -18.65
C PRO A 88 -6.24 -2.40 -19.07
N LEU A 89 -6.86 -1.32 -19.55
CA LEU A 89 -6.17 -0.12 -20.05
C LEU A 89 -5.60 0.78 -18.94
N HIS A 90 -5.72 0.40 -17.68
CA HIS A 90 -5.24 1.17 -16.54
C HIS A 90 -5.86 2.59 -16.49
N ILE A 91 -7.15 2.69 -16.76
CA ILE A 91 -7.91 3.94 -16.71
C ILE A 91 -8.64 4.02 -15.39
N HIS A 92 -8.20 4.95 -14.53
CA HIS A 92 -8.80 5.13 -13.21
C HIS A 92 -9.57 6.44 -13.13
N THR A 93 -10.57 6.47 -12.24
CA THR A 93 -11.36 7.67 -11.96
C THR A 93 -10.82 8.39 -10.73
N PHE A 94 -10.59 9.68 -10.86
CA PHE A 94 -10.11 10.55 -9.79
C PHE A 94 -11.16 11.58 -9.45
N ILE A 95 -11.34 11.83 -8.16
CA ILE A 95 -12.20 12.87 -7.66
C ILE A 95 -11.37 13.88 -6.85
N PRO A 96 -11.82 15.13 -6.73
CA PRO A 96 -11.15 16.13 -5.88
C PRO A 96 -11.04 15.66 -4.44
N THR A 97 -10.07 16.20 -3.71
CA THR A 97 -9.92 15.91 -2.28
C THR A 97 -11.17 16.34 -1.50
N PRO A 98 -11.58 15.62 -0.45
CA PRO A 98 -12.77 15.91 0.31
C PRO A 98 -12.85 17.33 0.88
N SER A 99 -11.71 17.98 1.15
CA SER A 99 -11.65 19.38 1.57
C SER A 99 -12.30 20.36 0.58
N GLN A 100 -12.38 20.00 -0.70
CA GLN A 100 -12.97 20.79 -1.78
C GLN A 100 -14.47 20.53 -1.99
N TRP A 101 -15.06 19.63 -1.22
CA TRP A 101 -16.46 19.25 -1.41
C TRP A 101 -17.42 20.15 -0.64
N PRO A 102 -18.66 20.33 -1.13
CA PRO A 102 -19.71 20.97 -0.36
C PRO A 102 -19.93 20.28 1.00
N LEU A 103 -19.96 21.05 2.09
CA LEU A 103 -20.07 20.51 3.45
C LEU A 103 -21.26 19.55 3.63
N GLY A 104 -22.41 19.89 3.04
CA GLY A 104 -23.60 19.04 3.08
C GLY A 104 -23.39 17.69 2.41
N LEU A 105 -22.63 17.65 1.31
CA LEU A 105 -22.31 16.42 0.58
C LEU A 105 -21.27 15.59 1.34
N ARG A 106 -20.26 16.20 1.93
CA ARG A 106 -19.27 15.51 2.80
C ARG A 106 -19.97 14.77 3.93
N SER A 107 -20.85 15.47 4.65
CA SER A 107 -21.60 14.89 5.77
C SER A 107 -22.47 13.72 5.31
N LEU A 108 -23.12 13.86 4.16
CA LEU A 108 -24.02 12.82 3.63
C LEU A 108 -23.26 11.59 3.16
N LEU A 109 -22.17 11.76 2.46
CA LEU A 109 -21.32 10.65 1.99
C LEU A 109 -20.49 10.03 3.12
N GLY A 110 -20.60 10.57 4.35
CA GLY A 110 -19.95 10.03 5.54
C GLY A 110 -18.43 10.18 5.53
N ILE A 111 -17.86 11.09 4.73
CA ILE A 111 -16.42 11.26 4.61
C ILE A 111 -15.79 11.68 5.93
N ASP A 112 -16.44 12.62 6.63
CA ASP A 112 -15.96 13.08 7.94
C ASP A 112 -16.11 12.00 9.04
N SER A 113 -16.83 10.92 8.73
CA SER A 113 -17.03 9.78 9.61
C SER A 113 -16.21 8.54 9.21
N ALA A 114 -15.29 8.67 8.27
CA ALA A 114 -14.46 7.55 7.79
C ALA A 114 -13.72 6.82 8.92
N PHE A 115 -13.35 7.54 9.98
CA PHE A 115 -12.79 6.96 11.20
C PHE A 115 -13.81 6.48 12.24
N LEU A 116 -15.10 6.69 12.00
CA LEU A 116 -16.16 6.31 12.92
C LEU A 116 -16.74 4.94 12.63
N TYR A 117 -16.55 4.42 11.43
CA TYR A 117 -17.07 3.13 11.03
C TYR A 117 -16.00 2.05 11.13
N ARG A 118 -16.36 0.92 11.73
CA ARG A 118 -15.50 -0.26 11.81
C ARG A 118 -15.21 -0.89 10.44
N ASP A 119 -16.09 -0.66 9.49
CA ASP A 119 -15.96 -1.18 8.13
C ASP A 119 -15.88 -0.02 7.15
N SER A 120 -14.67 0.24 6.64
CA SER A 120 -14.42 1.25 5.61
C SER A 120 -15.24 1.03 4.33
N ARG A 121 -15.67 -0.21 4.07
CA ARG A 121 -16.51 -0.54 2.91
C ARG A 121 -17.88 0.15 2.99
N ILE A 122 -18.42 0.34 4.19
CA ILE A 122 -19.70 1.05 4.39
C ILE A 122 -19.57 2.54 4.02
N ASN A 123 -18.47 3.17 4.39
CA ASN A 123 -18.21 4.56 4.02
C ASN A 123 -18.02 4.72 2.52
N ASN A 124 -17.26 3.81 1.93
CA ASN A 124 -16.98 3.83 0.50
C ASN A 124 -18.22 3.54 -0.33
N PHE A 125 -19.25 2.90 0.25
CA PHE A 125 -20.47 2.54 -0.48
C PHE A 125 -21.22 3.75 -1.05
N HIS A 126 -21.45 4.78 -0.26
CA HIS A 126 -22.14 5.99 -0.71
C HIS A 126 -21.32 6.77 -1.75
N ILE A 127 -20.02 6.88 -1.55
CA ILE A 127 -19.11 7.50 -2.50
C ILE A 127 -19.07 6.68 -3.79
N ALA A 128 -18.99 5.36 -3.68
CA ALA A 128 -19.01 4.45 -4.83
C ALA A 128 -20.28 4.64 -5.68
N GLN A 129 -21.45 4.68 -5.06
CA GLN A 129 -22.70 4.92 -5.76
C GLN A 129 -22.72 6.30 -6.45
N TYR A 130 -22.24 7.32 -5.76
CA TYR A 130 -22.14 8.66 -6.32
C TYR A 130 -21.24 8.69 -7.57
N VAL A 131 -20.06 8.09 -7.49
CA VAL A 131 -19.11 8.00 -8.62
C VAL A 131 -19.73 7.24 -9.79
N LEU A 132 -20.32 6.07 -9.53
CA LEU A 132 -20.93 5.24 -10.57
C LEU A 132 -22.09 5.96 -11.27
N ARG A 133 -22.99 6.59 -10.52
CA ARG A 133 -24.11 7.35 -11.11
C ARG A 133 -23.63 8.53 -11.96
N THR A 134 -22.57 9.20 -11.50
CA THR A 134 -21.96 10.30 -12.27
C THR A 134 -21.33 9.81 -13.57
N LEU A 135 -20.61 8.67 -13.52
CA LEU A 135 -20.01 8.05 -14.71
C LEU A 135 -21.09 7.54 -15.70
N GLU A 136 -22.17 6.95 -15.20
CA GLU A 136 -23.32 6.53 -16.04
C GLU A 136 -23.92 7.72 -16.79
N HIS A 137 -24.23 8.80 -16.05
CA HIS A 137 -24.75 10.03 -16.67
C HIS A 137 -23.77 10.58 -17.68
N TRP A 138 -22.52 10.77 -17.30
CA TRP A 138 -21.48 11.31 -18.19
C TRP A 138 -21.30 10.49 -19.46
N SER A 139 -21.15 9.16 -19.34
CA SER A 139 -20.94 8.29 -20.51
C SER A 139 -22.14 8.26 -21.44
N SER A 140 -23.37 8.41 -20.92
CA SER A 140 -24.59 8.46 -21.73
C SER A 140 -24.71 9.74 -22.56
N THR A 141 -24.00 10.82 -22.20
CA THR A 141 -23.98 12.09 -22.96
C THR A 141 -22.99 12.09 -24.10
N ILE A 142 -22.12 11.09 -24.21
CA ILE A 142 -21.07 11.01 -25.22
C ILE A 142 -21.49 10.06 -26.34
N HIS A 143 -21.58 10.61 -27.55
CA HIS A 143 -21.82 9.77 -28.73
C HIS A 143 -20.64 8.83 -28.95
N ASP A 144 -20.92 7.53 -29.15
CA ASP A 144 -19.91 6.47 -29.36
C ASP A 144 -18.83 6.44 -28.27
N PHE A 145 -19.29 6.42 -27.02
CA PHE A 145 -18.40 6.37 -25.85
C PHE A 145 -17.41 5.19 -25.89
N GLN A 146 -17.85 4.03 -26.41
CA GLN A 146 -17.01 2.84 -26.49
C GLN A 146 -15.76 3.09 -27.33
N SER A 147 -15.91 3.58 -28.56
CA SER A 147 -14.77 3.88 -29.45
C SER A 147 -13.85 4.93 -28.84
N MET A 148 -14.43 5.95 -28.21
CA MET A 148 -13.65 6.97 -27.52
C MET A 148 -12.83 6.38 -26.37
N TYR A 149 -13.43 5.55 -25.51
CA TYR A 149 -12.78 4.93 -24.36
C TYR A 149 -11.65 3.98 -24.78
N GLU A 150 -11.89 3.10 -25.77
CA GLU A 150 -10.90 2.16 -26.28
C GLU A 150 -9.71 2.86 -26.97
N ALA A 151 -9.94 4.06 -27.49
CA ALA A 151 -8.92 4.86 -28.13
C ALA A 151 -8.04 5.64 -27.15
N LEU A 152 -8.32 5.62 -25.87
CA LEU A 152 -7.51 6.32 -24.87
C LEU A 152 -6.11 5.71 -24.75
N PRO A 153 -5.08 6.55 -24.55
CA PRO A 153 -3.75 6.08 -24.17
C PRO A 153 -3.79 5.24 -22.91
N PHE A 154 -2.90 4.26 -22.81
CA PHE A 154 -2.73 3.46 -21.61
C PHE A 154 -2.42 4.35 -20.39
N GLY A 155 -3.12 4.14 -19.26
CA GLY A 155 -2.97 4.92 -18.06
C GLY A 155 -3.63 6.29 -18.07
N SER A 156 -4.51 6.59 -19.04
CA SER A 156 -5.32 7.81 -19.03
C SER A 156 -6.18 7.89 -17.79
N ARG A 157 -6.60 9.11 -17.43
CA ARG A 157 -7.36 9.35 -16.20
C ARG A 157 -8.70 10.00 -16.53
N ILE A 158 -9.74 9.55 -15.86
CA ILE A 158 -11.05 10.22 -15.79
C ILE A 158 -11.02 11.08 -14.53
N VAL A 159 -11.15 12.40 -14.66
CA VAL A 159 -11.00 13.33 -13.55
C VAL A 159 -12.26 14.15 -13.37
N PHE A 160 -12.87 14.06 -12.21
CA PHE A 160 -13.95 14.97 -11.81
C PHE A 160 -13.30 16.29 -11.41
N GLU A 161 -13.64 17.36 -12.11
CA GLU A 161 -13.07 18.70 -11.84
C GLU A 161 -13.76 19.37 -10.66
N ASN A 162 -15.00 19.02 -10.39
CA ASN A 162 -15.78 19.49 -9.25
C ASN A 162 -16.65 18.36 -8.69
N ILE A 163 -17.16 18.60 -7.51
CA ILE A 163 -18.14 17.74 -6.82
C ILE A 163 -19.36 18.57 -6.49
N GLU A 164 -20.53 18.13 -6.95
CA GLU A 164 -21.81 18.83 -6.79
C GLU A 164 -22.88 17.88 -6.27
N ASN A 165 -23.91 18.46 -5.63
CA ASN A 165 -25.08 17.69 -5.22
C ASN A 165 -25.89 17.14 -6.42
N ASP A 166 -25.88 17.89 -7.52
CA ASP A 166 -26.51 17.53 -8.77
C ASP A 166 -25.46 16.95 -9.72
N ILE A 167 -25.53 15.64 -9.96
CA ILE A 167 -24.54 14.93 -10.78
C ILE A 167 -24.48 15.45 -12.22
N THR A 168 -25.53 16.12 -12.72
CA THR A 168 -25.55 16.68 -14.09
C THR A 168 -24.67 17.93 -14.22
N LYS A 169 -24.29 18.54 -13.09
CA LYS A 169 -23.40 19.71 -13.03
C LYS A 169 -21.93 19.34 -12.80
N ILE A 170 -21.63 18.06 -12.65
CA ILE A 170 -20.27 17.59 -12.49
C ILE A 170 -19.56 17.65 -13.86
N ARG A 171 -18.43 18.30 -13.86
CA ARG A 171 -17.56 18.34 -15.04
C ARG A 171 -16.52 17.24 -14.95
N ILE A 172 -16.50 16.42 -16.01
CA ILE A 172 -15.53 15.32 -16.12
C ILE A 172 -14.60 15.61 -17.28
N ARG A 173 -13.31 15.52 -16.99
CA ARG A 173 -12.25 15.67 -17.99
C ARG A 173 -11.46 14.40 -18.13
N ILE A 174 -11.13 14.02 -19.35
CA ILE A 174 -10.20 12.95 -19.64
C ILE A 174 -8.78 13.54 -19.75
N VAL A 175 -7.89 13.05 -18.90
CA VAL A 175 -6.46 13.35 -18.97
C VAL A 175 -5.77 12.23 -19.71
N ARG A 176 -5.30 12.51 -20.92
CA ARG A 176 -4.54 11.56 -21.73
C ARG A 176 -3.08 11.56 -21.32
N THR A 177 -2.56 10.41 -20.90
CA THR A 177 -1.20 10.27 -20.35
C THR A 177 -0.17 9.89 -21.42
N HIS A 178 -0.03 10.71 -22.45
CA HIS A 178 0.97 10.47 -23.50
C HIS A 178 2.40 10.42 -22.98
N ASP A 179 2.72 11.14 -21.90
CA ASP A 179 4.04 11.16 -21.30
C ASP A 179 4.39 9.82 -20.65
N LEU A 180 3.42 9.12 -20.08
CA LEU A 180 3.59 7.76 -19.60
C LEU A 180 3.95 6.82 -20.76
N GLU A 181 3.21 6.88 -21.86
CA GLU A 181 3.51 6.05 -23.05
C GLU A 181 4.92 6.29 -23.62
N ARG A 182 5.46 7.53 -23.50
CA ARG A 182 6.84 7.85 -23.92
C ARG A 182 7.89 7.16 -23.06
N GLN A 183 7.64 7.03 -21.77
CA GLN A 183 8.53 6.41 -20.80
C GLN A 183 8.54 4.88 -20.88
N LEU A 184 7.51 4.27 -21.48
CA LEU A 184 7.43 2.83 -21.62
C LEU A 184 8.58 2.29 -22.48
N MET A 185 9.20 1.20 -22.03
CA MET A 185 10.28 0.54 -22.76
C MET A 185 9.73 -0.34 -23.89
N SER A 186 10.44 -0.38 -25.01
CA SER A 186 10.13 -1.35 -26.07
C SER A 186 10.59 -2.74 -25.67
N ILE A 187 9.91 -3.75 -26.16
CA ILE A 187 10.32 -5.16 -25.97
C ILE A 187 11.70 -5.44 -26.56
N THR A 188 12.07 -4.73 -27.60
CA THR A 188 13.37 -4.89 -28.28
C THR A 188 14.53 -4.27 -27.50
N SER A 189 14.26 -3.23 -26.71
CA SER A 189 15.30 -2.58 -25.86
C SER A 189 15.44 -3.23 -24.48
N TRP A 190 14.50 -4.06 -24.06
CA TRP A 190 14.47 -4.68 -22.75
C TRP A 190 15.68 -5.58 -22.45
N PRO A 191 16.15 -6.46 -23.38
CA PRO A 191 17.28 -7.36 -23.10
C PRO A 191 18.55 -6.61 -22.69
N SER A 192 18.76 -5.38 -23.16
CA SER A 192 19.93 -4.58 -22.77
C SER A 192 19.94 -4.21 -21.28
N ARG A 193 18.82 -4.28 -20.57
CA ARG A 193 18.71 -4.08 -19.13
C ARG A 193 19.04 -5.32 -18.31
N LEU A 194 18.97 -6.51 -18.90
CA LEU A 194 19.31 -7.79 -18.24
C LEU A 194 20.80 -8.10 -18.30
N THR A 195 21.65 -7.07 -18.26
CA THR A 195 23.13 -7.19 -18.40
C THR A 195 23.77 -8.13 -17.41
N LYS A 196 23.16 -8.29 -16.21
CA LYS A 196 23.65 -9.20 -15.16
C LYS A 196 23.30 -10.67 -15.37
N CYS A 197 22.41 -10.98 -16.31
CA CYS A 197 21.94 -12.35 -16.59
C CYS A 197 21.62 -12.51 -18.09
N PRO A 198 22.64 -12.57 -18.97
CA PRO A 198 22.44 -12.68 -20.41
C PRO A 198 21.66 -13.95 -20.84
N SER A 199 21.63 -14.96 -19.96
CA SER A 199 20.94 -16.24 -20.19
C SER A 199 19.48 -16.28 -19.72
N ALA A 200 18.92 -15.14 -19.23
CA ALA A 200 17.53 -15.10 -18.81
C ALA A 200 16.61 -15.34 -20.00
N ILE A 201 15.83 -16.41 -19.94
CA ILE A 201 14.84 -16.74 -20.97
C ILE A 201 13.65 -15.78 -20.78
N LEU A 202 13.39 -14.97 -21.80
CA LEU A 202 12.22 -14.08 -21.76
C LEU A 202 10.93 -14.92 -21.92
N PRO A 203 9.91 -14.65 -21.07
CA PRO A 203 8.60 -15.23 -21.25
C PRO A 203 7.98 -14.83 -22.60
N PRO A 204 7.03 -15.62 -23.14
CA PRO A 204 6.33 -15.27 -24.34
C PRO A 204 5.62 -13.93 -24.21
N THR A 205 5.55 -13.18 -25.28
CA THR A 205 4.87 -11.88 -25.33
C THR A 205 3.42 -12.05 -25.75
N LEU A 206 2.51 -11.31 -25.12
CA LEU A 206 1.10 -11.21 -25.48
C LEU A 206 0.70 -9.75 -25.66
N ASP A 207 -0.14 -9.48 -26.66
CA ASP A 207 -0.78 -8.17 -26.78
C ASP A 207 -1.85 -7.99 -25.71
N ILE A 208 -1.97 -6.79 -25.14
CA ILE A 208 -2.93 -6.46 -24.09
C ILE A 208 -4.39 -6.75 -24.51
N SER A 209 -4.70 -6.76 -25.79
CA SER A 209 -6.02 -7.11 -26.31
C SER A 209 -6.42 -8.56 -26.05
N ARG A 210 -5.47 -9.42 -25.68
CA ARG A 210 -5.72 -10.81 -25.30
C ARG A 210 -6.17 -10.94 -23.84
N LEU A 211 -6.09 -9.87 -23.06
CA LEU A 211 -6.48 -9.84 -21.67
C LEU A 211 -7.90 -9.29 -21.50
N HIS A 212 -8.68 -9.95 -20.66
CA HIS A 212 -9.99 -9.49 -20.21
C HIS A 212 -9.93 -9.12 -18.77
N LEU A 213 -10.31 -7.92 -18.43
CA LEU A 213 -10.37 -7.45 -17.03
C LEU A 213 -11.52 -8.14 -16.30
N VAL A 214 -11.17 -9.02 -15.36
CA VAL A 214 -12.12 -9.64 -14.43
C VAL A 214 -12.35 -8.70 -13.25
N GLN A 215 -11.27 -8.26 -12.60
CA GLN A 215 -11.33 -7.37 -11.44
C GLN A 215 -10.02 -6.58 -11.30
N GLN A 216 -10.12 -5.30 -11.00
CA GLN A 216 -8.96 -4.50 -10.57
C GLN A 216 -8.79 -4.68 -9.06
N LEU A 217 -7.61 -5.12 -8.62
CA LEU A 217 -7.32 -5.33 -7.19
C LEU A 217 -6.68 -4.09 -6.57
N HIS A 218 -5.75 -3.48 -7.29
CA HIS A 218 -4.98 -2.32 -6.87
C HIS A 218 -4.66 -1.45 -8.09
N ASP A 219 -4.03 -0.29 -7.90
CA ASP A 219 -3.64 0.60 -8.99
C ASP A 219 -2.74 -0.06 -10.03
N SER A 220 -1.90 -1.02 -9.62
CA SER A 220 -0.97 -1.73 -10.50
C SER A 220 -1.29 -3.22 -10.71
N THR A 221 -2.38 -3.74 -10.13
CA THR A 221 -2.63 -5.18 -10.10
C THR A 221 -4.10 -5.48 -10.42
N ALA A 222 -4.32 -6.36 -11.40
CA ALA A 222 -5.65 -6.79 -11.81
C ALA A 222 -5.72 -8.31 -12.00
N ILE A 223 -6.88 -8.89 -11.74
CA ILE A 223 -7.21 -10.25 -12.17
C ILE A 223 -7.71 -10.15 -13.59
N VAL A 224 -7.14 -10.94 -14.48
CA VAL A 224 -7.49 -11.00 -15.88
C VAL A 224 -7.67 -12.43 -16.36
N GLU A 225 -8.51 -12.58 -17.36
CA GLU A 225 -8.71 -13.82 -18.08
C GLU A 225 -7.92 -13.77 -19.40
N LEU A 226 -7.15 -14.84 -19.68
CA LEU A 226 -6.42 -15.00 -20.94
C LEU A 226 -7.32 -15.63 -21.99
N ARG A 227 -7.53 -14.95 -23.11
CA ARG A 227 -8.16 -15.57 -24.28
C ARG A 227 -7.14 -16.39 -25.06
N ARG A 228 -7.30 -17.69 -25.06
CA ARG A 228 -6.62 -18.57 -26.02
C ARG A 228 -7.32 -18.51 -27.38
N PRO A 229 -6.58 -18.61 -28.51
CA PRO A 229 -7.19 -18.93 -29.76
C PRO A 229 -7.91 -20.27 -29.59
N ARG A 230 -9.19 -20.34 -29.93
CA ARG A 230 -9.92 -21.62 -29.92
C ARG A 230 -9.27 -22.54 -30.93
N THR A 231 -8.68 -23.60 -30.47
CA THR A 231 -8.32 -24.74 -31.34
C THR A 231 -9.50 -25.71 -31.40
N GLU A 232 -9.65 -26.47 -32.46
CA GLU A 232 -10.74 -27.45 -32.59
C GLU A 232 -10.75 -28.47 -31.42
N ALA A 233 -9.60 -28.74 -30.81
CA ALA A 233 -9.49 -29.58 -29.61
C ALA A 233 -10.11 -28.97 -28.35
N ASP A 234 -10.28 -27.63 -28.27
CA ASP A 234 -10.85 -26.93 -27.12
C ASP A 234 -12.39 -26.96 -27.10
N ILE A 235 -13.01 -27.38 -28.21
CA ILE A 235 -14.48 -27.49 -28.32
C ILE A 235 -15.01 -28.61 -27.40
N PHE A 236 -14.21 -29.64 -27.12
CA PHE A 236 -14.58 -30.79 -26.27
C PHE A 236 -14.08 -30.71 -24.83
N ARG A 237 -13.17 -29.79 -24.53
CA ARG A 237 -12.77 -29.48 -23.14
C ARG A 237 -13.53 -28.23 -22.70
N LYS A 238 -14.37 -28.37 -21.67
CA LYS A 238 -14.74 -27.27 -20.76
C LYS A 238 -13.47 -26.84 -20.01
N THR A 239 -12.44 -26.45 -20.76
CA THR A 239 -11.16 -26.04 -20.20
C THR A 239 -11.31 -24.62 -19.72
N GLY A 240 -11.07 -24.48 -18.43
CA GLY A 240 -11.14 -23.24 -17.73
C GLY A 240 -10.34 -22.15 -18.44
N THR A 241 -10.92 -21.00 -18.46
CA THR A 241 -10.24 -19.75 -18.78
C THR A 241 -9.06 -19.63 -17.85
N ASP A 242 -7.87 -19.37 -18.41
CA ASP A 242 -6.68 -19.17 -17.58
C ASP A 242 -6.81 -17.82 -16.87
N ILE A 243 -7.19 -17.86 -15.60
CA ILE A 243 -7.20 -16.68 -14.73
C ILE A 243 -5.78 -16.44 -14.22
N VAL A 244 -5.28 -15.24 -14.46
CA VAL A 244 -3.94 -14.81 -14.06
C VAL A 244 -3.98 -13.42 -13.43
N VAL A 245 -2.95 -13.07 -12.68
CA VAL A 245 -2.73 -11.71 -12.20
C VAL A 245 -1.97 -10.93 -13.27
N PHE A 246 -2.50 -9.78 -13.67
CA PHE A 246 -1.82 -8.81 -14.51
C PHE A 246 -1.23 -7.72 -13.63
N LYS A 247 0.09 -7.67 -13.60
CA LYS A 247 0.86 -6.62 -12.91
C LYS A 247 1.24 -5.57 -13.94
N THR A 248 0.96 -4.31 -13.65
CA THR A 248 1.18 -3.18 -14.53
C THR A 248 1.80 -2.00 -13.80
N LEU A 249 1.80 -0.84 -14.42
CA LEU A 249 2.37 0.38 -13.86
C LEU A 249 1.49 0.93 -12.73
N SER A 250 2.15 1.51 -11.73
CA SER A 250 1.49 2.43 -10.80
C SER A 250 1.83 3.88 -11.14
N ASP A 251 2.81 4.46 -10.48
CA ASP A 251 3.23 5.85 -10.68
C ASP A 251 4.37 5.99 -11.68
N SER A 252 5.33 5.05 -11.65
CA SER A 252 6.51 5.07 -12.51
C SER A 252 6.74 3.73 -13.18
N PRO A 253 7.04 3.71 -14.49
CA PRO A 253 7.42 2.49 -15.19
C PRO A 253 8.67 1.80 -14.62
N SER A 254 9.53 2.54 -13.93
CA SER A 254 10.77 2.01 -13.37
C SER A 254 10.53 0.89 -12.36
N TYR A 255 9.50 1.01 -11.51
CA TYR A 255 9.15 -0.02 -10.53
C TYR A 255 8.74 -1.33 -11.18
N LEU A 256 7.87 -1.25 -12.20
CA LEU A 256 7.45 -2.41 -12.98
C LEU A 256 8.64 -3.14 -13.60
N TYR A 257 9.55 -2.38 -14.22
CA TYR A 257 10.72 -2.96 -14.89
C TYR A 257 11.75 -3.50 -13.89
N TYR A 258 11.85 -2.91 -12.71
CA TYR A 258 12.68 -3.41 -11.64
C TYR A 258 12.17 -4.76 -11.13
N GLU A 259 10.88 -4.87 -10.81
CA GLU A 259 10.25 -6.13 -10.41
C GLU A 259 10.41 -7.20 -11.48
N LEU A 260 10.09 -6.85 -12.73
CA LEU A 260 10.27 -7.77 -13.86
C LEU A 260 11.71 -8.28 -13.97
N SER A 261 12.70 -7.41 -13.78
CA SER A 261 14.12 -7.78 -13.79
C SER A 261 14.46 -8.77 -12.67
N ILE A 262 13.98 -8.53 -11.46
CA ILE A 262 14.23 -9.43 -10.31
C ILE A 262 13.60 -10.80 -10.59
N LEU A 263 12.34 -10.84 -11.00
CA LEU A 263 11.63 -12.10 -11.22
C LEU A 263 12.20 -12.92 -12.37
N LEU A 264 12.82 -12.29 -13.37
CA LEU A 264 13.47 -12.99 -14.48
C LEU A 264 14.89 -13.47 -14.16
N THR A 265 15.56 -12.87 -13.19
CA THR A 265 16.96 -13.15 -12.89
C THR A 265 17.16 -13.99 -11.62
N MET A 266 16.19 -13.96 -10.70
CA MET A 266 16.25 -14.72 -9.47
C MET A 266 15.91 -16.20 -9.73
N PRO A 267 16.73 -17.16 -9.28
CA PRO A 267 16.40 -18.57 -9.38
C PRO A 267 15.06 -18.89 -8.67
N PRO A 268 14.27 -19.84 -9.16
CA PRO A 268 12.99 -20.18 -8.57
C PRO A 268 13.12 -20.73 -7.14
N HIS A 269 12.12 -20.41 -6.31
CA HIS A 269 11.99 -20.91 -4.94
C HIS A 269 10.51 -21.20 -4.66
N PRO A 270 10.16 -22.29 -3.95
CA PRO A 270 8.75 -22.68 -3.74
C PRO A 270 7.92 -21.65 -3.00
N ASN A 271 8.55 -20.82 -2.17
CA ASN A 271 7.88 -19.81 -1.35
C ASN A 271 8.05 -18.38 -1.91
N ILE A 272 8.37 -18.25 -3.17
CA ILE A 272 8.46 -16.97 -3.90
C ILE A 272 7.65 -17.10 -5.18
N ILE A 273 6.93 -16.03 -5.55
CA ILE A 273 6.17 -16.01 -6.79
C ILE A 273 7.09 -16.37 -7.97
N PRO A 274 6.72 -17.26 -8.86
CA PRO A 274 7.57 -17.66 -9.96
C PRO A 274 7.77 -16.54 -10.98
N ALA A 275 8.70 -16.74 -11.89
CA ALA A 275 8.92 -15.85 -13.01
C ALA A 275 7.62 -15.60 -13.80
N PRO A 276 7.45 -14.42 -14.41
CA PRO A 276 6.27 -14.08 -15.18
C PRO A 276 5.91 -15.11 -16.25
N LEU A 277 4.61 -15.36 -16.40
CA LEU A 277 4.10 -16.29 -17.42
C LEU A 277 4.17 -15.65 -18.82
N HIS A 278 3.87 -14.35 -18.92
CA HIS A 278 3.89 -13.60 -20.18
C HIS A 278 4.34 -12.18 -19.93
N ILE A 279 5.01 -11.58 -20.89
CA ILE A 279 5.23 -10.14 -20.98
C ILE A 279 4.09 -9.54 -21.79
N ILE A 280 3.40 -8.55 -21.22
CA ILE A 280 2.26 -7.91 -21.86
C ILE A 280 2.73 -6.66 -22.60
N THR A 281 2.39 -6.60 -23.87
CA THR A 281 2.80 -5.51 -24.76
C THR A 281 1.60 -4.78 -25.32
N LYS A 282 1.83 -3.51 -25.68
CA LYS A 282 0.86 -2.68 -26.39
C LYS A 282 1.59 -1.86 -27.45
N LYS A 283 1.00 -1.77 -28.65
CA LYS A 283 1.47 -0.81 -29.64
C LYS A 283 1.08 0.59 -29.21
N VAL A 284 2.06 1.40 -28.85
CA VAL A 284 1.82 2.79 -28.43
C VAL A 284 1.82 3.73 -29.63
N ARG A 285 1.05 4.83 -29.54
CA ARG A 285 0.91 5.78 -30.65
C ARG A 285 2.23 6.50 -30.97
N PHE A 286 3.00 6.83 -29.92
CA PHE A 286 4.26 7.53 -30.09
C PHE A 286 5.36 6.60 -30.56
N GLY A 287 5.87 6.84 -31.77
CA GLY A 287 6.94 6.04 -32.37
C GLY A 287 6.52 4.63 -32.81
N SER A 288 5.24 4.29 -32.77
CA SER A 288 4.69 2.97 -33.15
C SER A 288 5.42 1.78 -32.49
N LYS A 289 6.11 2.01 -31.37
CA LYS A 289 6.88 0.95 -30.68
C LYS A 289 5.93 -0.04 -29.99
N LEU A 290 6.35 -1.29 -29.95
CA LEU A 290 5.71 -2.31 -29.12
C LEU A 290 6.27 -2.20 -27.71
N ALA A 291 5.52 -1.56 -26.81
CA ALA A 291 5.94 -1.24 -25.45
C ALA A 291 5.49 -2.30 -24.44
N ILE A 292 6.33 -2.57 -23.46
CA ILE A 292 5.97 -3.41 -22.31
C ILE A 292 5.09 -2.57 -21.36
N VAL A 293 3.85 -3.00 -21.17
CA VAL A 293 2.88 -2.37 -20.25
C VAL A 293 2.65 -3.16 -18.99
N GLY A 294 3.19 -4.36 -18.88
CA GLY A 294 3.07 -5.22 -17.71
C GLY A 294 3.52 -6.65 -17.99
N PHE A 295 3.21 -7.52 -17.04
CA PHE A 295 3.44 -8.96 -17.14
C PHE A 295 2.36 -9.73 -16.38
N THR A 296 2.23 -11.03 -16.63
CA THR A 296 1.27 -11.87 -15.92
C THR A 296 1.96 -12.83 -14.96
N LEU A 297 1.31 -13.05 -13.84
CA LEU A 297 1.72 -13.98 -12.78
C LEU A 297 0.62 -15.00 -12.52
N PRO A 298 0.94 -16.18 -11.94
CA PRO A 298 -0.08 -17.10 -11.47
C PRO A 298 -1.02 -16.41 -10.48
N CYS A 299 -2.33 -16.67 -10.61
CA CYS A 299 -3.30 -16.22 -9.63
C CYS A 299 -3.31 -17.20 -8.45
N LEU A 300 -2.97 -16.72 -7.26
CA LEU A 300 -3.10 -17.48 -6.03
C LEU A 300 -4.54 -17.31 -5.53
N SER A 301 -5.21 -18.42 -5.28
CA SER A 301 -6.65 -18.43 -4.97
C SER A 301 -6.97 -18.02 -3.53
N ARG A 302 -5.96 -18.02 -2.64
CA ARG A 302 -6.11 -17.69 -1.22
C ARG A 302 -5.64 -16.28 -0.91
N ASP A 303 -6.19 -15.74 0.19
CA ASP A 303 -5.89 -14.41 0.67
C ASP A 303 -4.47 -14.29 1.24
N SER A 304 -4.08 -13.07 1.59
CA SER A 304 -2.84 -12.78 2.30
C SER A 304 -2.89 -13.23 3.77
N LEU A 305 -1.71 -13.41 4.39
CA LEU A 305 -1.64 -13.68 5.83
C LEU A 305 -2.27 -12.57 6.66
N ARG A 306 -2.28 -11.33 6.16
CA ARG A 306 -2.96 -10.22 6.80
C ARG A 306 -4.43 -10.51 7.07
N ASP A 307 -5.13 -11.12 6.10
CA ASP A 307 -6.55 -11.42 6.22
C ASP A 307 -6.80 -12.78 6.86
N ILE A 308 -5.91 -13.75 6.62
CA ILE A 308 -6.05 -15.12 7.08
C ILE A 308 -5.81 -15.25 8.58
N LEU A 309 -4.79 -14.59 9.13
CA LEU A 309 -4.41 -14.73 10.53
C LEU A 309 -5.56 -14.35 11.50
N PRO A 310 -6.12 -13.14 11.44
CA PRO A 310 -7.23 -12.79 12.34
C PRO A 310 -8.47 -13.65 12.08
N ARG A 311 -8.77 -13.97 10.83
CA ARG A 311 -9.92 -14.81 10.47
C ARG A 311 -9.81 -16.21 11.07
N ARG A 312 -8.68 -16.91 10.88
CA ARG A 312 -8.45 -18.25 11.46
C ARG A 312 -8.40 -18.22 12.98
N ARG A 313 -7.83 -17.16 13.56
CA ARG A 313 -7.84 -16.97 15.01
C ARG A 313 -9.26 -16.92 15.58
N ILE A 314 -10.15 -16.10 15.01
CA ILE A 314 -11.56 -15.99 15.43
C ILE A 314 -12.28 -17.30 15.27
N GLN A 315 -12.03 -18.02 14.19
CA GLN A 315 -12.62 -19.32 13.90
C GLN A 315 -12.07 -20.47 14.75
N GLY A 316 -11.04 -20.23 15.57
CA GLY A 316 -10.35 -21.26 16.32
C GLY A 316 -9.59 -22.28 15.45
N SER A 317 -9.31 -21.92 14.20
CA SER A 317 -8.65 -22.78 13.19
C SER A 317 -7.20 -22.38 12.89
N LEU A 318 -6.62 -21.50 13.70
CA LEU A 318 -5.22 -21.12 13.62
C LEU A 318 -4.38 -22.09 14.46
N HIS A 319 -3.73 -23.05 13.81
CA HIS A 319 -2.94 -24.07 14.49
C HIS A 319 -1.46 -23.70 14.53
N LEU A 320 -0.79 -24.03 15.65
CA LEU A 320 0.63 -23.75 15.83
C LEU A 320 1.50 -24.40 14.74
N HIS A 321 1.14 -25.60 14.29
CA HIS A 321 1.81 -26.28 13.19
C HIS A 321 1.83 -25.43 11.89
N ASP A 322 0.69 -24.80 11.55
CA ASP A 322 0.59 -23.92 10.36
C ASP A 322 1.44 -22.66 10.54
N GLN A 323 1.39 -22.07 11.73
CA GLN A 323 2.19 -20.87 12.05
C GLN A 323 3.69 -21.14 11.93
N ILE A 324 4.17 -22.29 12.41
CA ILE A 324 5.58 -22.69 12.28
C ILE A 324 5.92 -22.95 10.82
N LYS A 325 5.08 -23.69 10.09
CA LYS A 325 5.25 -23.92 8.65
C LYS A 325 5.44 -22.59 7.92
N TRP A 326 4.57 -21.62 8.13
CA TRP A 326 4.64 -20.30 7.50
C TRP A 326 5.89 -19.53 7.91
N ALA A 327 6.24 -19.55 9.19
CA ALA A 327 7.45 -18.93 9.71
C ALA A 327 8.72 -19.47 9.05
N LEU A 328 8.82 -20.79 8.93
CA LEU A 328 9.93 -21.48 8.25
C LEU A 328 9.99 -21.09 6.76
N GLN A 329 8.85 -21.11 6.09
CA GLN A 329 8.76 -20.83 4.66
C GLN A 329 9.13 -19.38 4.33
N VAL A 330 8.63 -18.39 5.10
CA VAL A 330 9.03 -16.98 4.94
C VAL A 330 10.53 -16.79 5.17
N THR A 331 11.06 -17.38 6.25
CA THR A 331 12.48 -17.26 6.58
C THR A 331 13.36 -17.89 5.48
N SER A 332 12.97 -19.05 4.94
CA SER A 332 13.64 -19.72 3.82
C SER A 332 13.63 -18.86 2.56
N ALA A 333 12.49 -18.24 2.24
CA ALA A 333 12.35 -17.35 1.08
C ALA A 333 13.26 -16.10 1.22
N LEU A 334 13.30 -15.48 2.39
CA LEU A 334 14.18 -14.33 2.65
C LEU A 334 15.65 -14.70 2.55
N LYS A 335 16.04 -15.88 3.05
CA LYS A 335 17.38 -16.42 2.87
C LYS A 335 17.71 -16.59 1.38
N HIS A 336 16.80 -17.14 0.60
CA HIS A 336 16.97 -17.28 -0.85
C HIS A 336 17.15 -15.91 -1.54
N ILE A 337 16.35 -14.91 -1.18
CA ILE A 337 16.47 -13.55 -1.72
C ILE A 337 17.83 -12.93 -1.36
N ARG A 338 18.31 -13.13 -0.12
CA ARG A 338 19.64 -12.69 0.32
C ARG A 338 20.78 -13.31 -0.50
N ASP A 339 20.70 -14.63 -0.74
CA ASP A 339 21.78 -15.41 -1.29
C ASP A 339 21.77 -15.47 -2.83
N LYS A 340 20.60 -15.46 -3.44
CA LYS A 340 20.38 -15.70 -4.88
C LYS A 340 19.60 -14.62 -5.60
N GLY A 341 18.96 -13.72 -4.87
CA GLY A 341 18.14 -12.63 -5.39
C GLY A 341 18.84 -11.25 -5.29
N PRO A 342 18.06 -10.19 -5.15
CA PRO A 342 18.58 -8.82 -5.04
C PRO A 342 19.39 -8.56 -3.75
N GLY A 343 19.41 -9.50 -2.81
CA GLY A 343 20.11 -9.40 -1.54
C GLY A 343 19.31 -8.80 -0.39
N TRP A 344 18.08 -8.35 -0.65
CA TRP A 344 17.18 -7.71 0.32
C TRP A 344 15.75 -7.65 -0.21
N TYR A 345 14.78 -7.54 0.72
CA TYR A 345 13.35 -7.41 0.43
C TYR A 345 12.73 -6.43 1.43
N CYS A 346 12.55 -5.17 1.03
CA CYS A 346 12.18 -4.08 1.94
C CYS A 346 10.67 -4.00 2.22
N ASP A 347 9.80 -4.55 1.38
CA ASP A 347 8.33 -4.49 1.59
C ASP A 347 7.80 -5.76 2.27
N LEU A 348 8.54 -6.26 3.26
CA LEU A 348 8.12 -7.43 4.04
C LEU A 348 6.98 -7.05 5.00
N ARG A 349 5.78 -7.44 4.61
CA ARG A 349 4.54 -7.25 5.37
C ARG A 349 3.55 -8.36 5.05
N LEU A 350 2.57 -8.55 5.91
CA LEU A 350 1.61 -9.65 5.77
C LEU A 350 0.76 -9.59 4.50
N ASP A 351 0.54 -8.40 3.93
CA ASP A 351 -0.15 -8.23 2.64
C ASP A 351 0.60 -8.90 1.49
N ASN A 352 1.93 -8.93 1.56
CA ASN A 352 2.82 -9.47 0.53
C ASN A 352 3.19 -10.94 0.77
N VAL A 353 2.50 -11.60 1.72
CA VAL A 353 2.64 -13.02 2.04
C VAL A 353 1.32 -13.70 1.76
N LEU A 354 1.17 -14.26 0.56
CA LEU A 354 -0.03 -14.99 0.16
C LEU A 354 0.08 -16.47 0.49
N LEU A 355 -1.05 -17.16 0.54
CA LEU A 355 -1.09 -18.62 0.62
C LEU A 355 -1.45 -19.25 -0.72
N SER A 356 -0.77 -20.34 -1.05
CA SER A 356 -1.14 -21.22 -2.16
C SER A 356 -2.33 -22.12 -1.78
N ASP A 357 -2.84 -22.89 -2.73
CA ASP A 357 -3.92 -23.86 -2.48
C ASP A 357 -3.54 -24.93 -1.45
N SER A 358 -2.25 -25.24 -1.32
CA SER A 358 -1.69 -26.16 -0.32
C SER A 358 -1.35 -25.51 1.02
N ASP A 359 -1.81 -24.27 1.26
CA ASP A 359 -1.47 -23.49 2.46
C ASP A 359 0.04 -23.24 2.62
N ASP A 360 0.78 -23.18 1.52
CA ASP A 360 2.19 -22.78 1.53
C ASP A 360 2.32 -21.28 1.29
N VAL A 361 3.24 -20.65 2.00
CA VAL A 361 3.57 -19.25 1.83
C VAL A 361 4.18 -18.99 0.46
N VAL A 362 3.75 -17.90 -0.17
CA VAL A 362 4.35 -17.33 -1.38
C VAL A 362 4.57 -15.84 -1.20
N LEU A 363 5.82 -15.39 -1.17
CA LEU A 363 6.18 -13.96 -1.19
C LEU A 363 5.93 -13.39 -2.59
N ILE A 364 5.31 -12.20 -2.62
CA ILE A 364 4.95 -11.47 -3.84
C ILE A 364 5.46 -10.03 -3.78
N ASP A 365 5.26 -9.26 -4.83
CA ASP A 365 5.50 -7.82 -4.90
C ASP A 365 6.96 -7.40 -4.70
N PHE A 366 7.77 -7.60 -5.75
CA PHE A 366 9.19 -7.24 -5.78
C PHE A 366 9.46 -5.83 -6.32
N GLU A 367 8.45 -4.95 -6.37
CA GLU A 367 8.65 -3.55 -6.73
C GLU A 367 9.54 -2.82 -5.73
N GLN A 368 9.52 -3.24 -4.47
CA GLN A 368 10.37 -2.74 -3.38
C GLN A 368 10.33 -1.21 -3.23
N ARG A 369 9.13 -0.61 -3.28
CA ARG A 369 8.96 0.85 -3.25
C ARG A 369 9.29 1.48 -1.91
N GLY A 370 9.14 0.76 -0.81
CA GLY A 370 9.33 1.26 0.54
C GLY A 370 8.97 0.23 1.60
N VAL A 371 8.99 0.67 2.84
CA VAL A 371 8.68 -0.15 4.01
C VAL A 371 7.41 0.39 4.66
N LEU A 372 6.46 -0.50 4.96
CA LEU A 372 5.31 -0.08 5.78
C LEU A 372 5.80 0.33 7.18
N PRO A 373 5.48 1.53 7.70
CA PRO A 373 6.04 2.06 8.96
C PRO A 373 5.91 1.12 10.16
N SER A 374 4.81 0.34 10.25
CA SER A 374 4.60 -0.64 11.32
C SER A 374 5.56 -1.82 11.30
N PHE A 375 6.19 -2.12 10.15
CA PHE A 375 7.23 -3.15 9.99
C PHE A 375 8.63 -2.57 9.88
N ALA A 376 8.76 -1.27 9.65
CA ALA A 376 10.04 -0.62 9.38
C ALA A 376 11.01 -0.75 10.56
N PRO A 377 12.29 -1.08 10.31
CA PRO A 377 13.34 -0.91 11.29
C PRO A 377 13.45 0.56 11.72
N PRO A 378 13.76 0.86 13.00
CA PRO A 378 13.81 2.24 13.50
C PRO A 378 14.67 3.16 12.63
N GLU A 379 15.82 2.69 12.19
CA GLU A 379 16.74 3.43 11.35
C GLU A 379 16.12 3.84 10.01
N ILE A 380 15.46 2.91 9.32
CA ILE A 380 14.81 3.19 8.04
C ILE A 380 13.64 4.15 8.26
N ARG A 381 12.86 3.92 9.30
CA ARG A 381 11.73 4.78 9.66
C ARG A 381 12.15 6.24 9.89
N TYR A 382 13.25 6.46 10.63
CA TYR A 382 13.76 7.81 10.86
C TYR A 382 14.25 8.48 9.59
N LEU A 383 14.95 7.75 8.74
CA LEU A 383 15.41 8.28 7.45
C LEU A 383 14.26 8.63 6.52
N ASP A 384 13.22 7.80 6.47
CA ASP A 384 12.00 8.09 5.70
C ASP A 384 11.26 9.33 6.24
N CYS A 385 11.18 9.48 7.58
CA CYS A 385 10.63 10.68 8.22
C CYS A 385 11.40 11.94 7.82
N ILE A 386 12.74 11.89 7.82
CA ILE A 386 13.59 13.00 7.41
C ILE A 386 13.33 13.38 5.95
N VAL A 387 13.28 12.39 5.06
CA VAL A 387 12.96 12.62 3.64
C VAL A 387 11.59 13.29 3.48
N ALA A 388 10.59 12.83 4.23
CA ALA A 388 9.24 13.43 4.20
C ALA A 388 9.28 14.91 4.64
N LEU A 389 10.00 15.23 5.71
CA LEU A 389 10.16 16.62 6.18
C LEU A 389 10.85 17.52 5.16
N VAL A 390 11.94 17.06 4.56
CA VAL A 390 12.68 17.83 3.55
C VAL A 390 11.83 18.14 2.32
N LYS A 391 10.96 17.20 1.92
CA LYS A 391 10.07 17.36 0.76
C LYS A 391 8.82 18.18 1.02
N ASP A 392 8.42 18.37 2.28
CA ASP A 392 7.17 19.05 2.60
C ASP A 392 7.25 20.55 2.30
N SER A 393 6.36 21.04 1.44
CA SER A 393 6.34 22.45 1.02
C SER A 393 5.83 23.40 2.11
N SER A 394 5.12 22.88 3.12
CA SER A 394 4.50 23.69 4.18
C SER A 394 5.46 24.07 5.31
N LEU A 395 6.62 23.39 5.40
CA LEU A 395 7.60 23.63 6.44
C LEU A 395 8.51 24.81 6.12
N ASP A 396 8.96 25.49 7.18
CA ASP A 396 9.97 26.57 7.10
C ASP A 396 11.27 26.09 6.48
N CYS A 397 11.93 26.98 5.73
CA CYS A 397 13.17 26.67 5.04
C CYS A 397 14.31 26.28 6.02
N GLY A 398 14.34 26.90 7.21
CA GLY A 398 15.34 26.59 8.22
C GLY A 398 15.22 25.17 8.76
N VAL A 399 13.99 24.74 9.04
CA VAL A 399 13.69 23.36 9.45
C VAL A 399 14.09 22.36 8.37
N LYS A 400 13.73 22.65 7.11
CA LYS A 400 14.10 21.77 5.99
C LYS A 400 15.61 21.63 5.84
N GLU A 401 16.36 22.73 5.94
CA GLU A 401 17.82 22.71 5.79
C GLU A 401 18.50 21.95 6.94
N GLU A 402 17.98 22.06 8.18
CA GLU A 402 18.44 21.27 9.31
C GLU A 402 18.33 19.77 9.05
N TYR A 403 17.13 19.30 8.62
CA TYR A 403 16.91 17.89 8.35
C TYR A 403 17.62 17.41 7.09
N LYS A 404 17.76 18.26 6.08
CA LYS A 404 18.55 17.97 4.89
C LYS A 404 20.01 17.72 5.25
N LYS A 405 20.60 18.58 6.07
CA LYS A 405 21.98 18.39 6.56
C LYS A 405 22.13 17.07 7.32
N LEU A 406 21.19 16.77 8.22
CA LEU A 406 21.19 15.51 8.96
C LEU A 406 21.09 14.29 8.02
N TYR A 407 20.30 14.37 6.96
CA TYR A 407 20.22 13.32 5.94
C TYR A 407 21.52 13.17 5.18
N GLU A 408 22.11 14.27 4.73
CA GLU A 408 23.37 14.28 3.97
C GLU A 408 24.56 13.73 4.77
N GLU A 409 24.58 13.99 6.07
CA GLU A 409 25.61 13.43 6.99
C GLU A 409 25.53 11.90 7.11
N HIS A 410 24.34 11.30 6.97
CA HIS A 410 24.14 9.86 7.21
C HIS A 410 24.03 9.02 5.94
N ILE A 411 23.48 9.58 4.88
CA ILE A 411 23.17 8.89 3.62
C ILE A 411 24.01 9.44 2.47
N GLY A 412 24.44 10.70 2.57
CA GLY A 412 25.06 11.46 1.49
C GLY A 412 24.09 12.49 0.90
N PRO A 413 24.54 13.25 -0.10
CA PRO A 413 23.73 14.33 -0.68
C PRO A 413 22.38 13.79 -1.15
N ILE A 414 21.32 14.59 -0.91
CA ILE A 414 19.99 14.25 -1.41
C ILE A 414 20.07 14.15 -2.93
N ILE A 415 19.95 12.94 -3.40
CA ILE A 415 20.08 12.62 -4.81
C ILE A 415 18.84 13.18 -5.53
N ASP A 416 19.08 13.83 -6.68
CA ASP A 416 18.03 14.36 -7.56
C ASP A 416 16.89 13.33 -7.75
N GLU A 417 15.65 13.81 -7.86
CA GLU A 417 14.45 12.96 -8.07
C GLU A 417 14.60 11.98 -9.24
N LYS A 418 15.39 12.34 -10.26
CA LYS A 418 15.72 11.44 -11.38
C LYS A 418 16.54 10.24 -10.93
N ILE A 419 17.51 10.46 -10.06
CA ILE A 419 18.34 9.39 -9.50
C ILE A 419 17.52 8.60 -8.48
N MET A 420 16.66 9.26 -7.70
CA MET A 420 15.69 8.60 -6.82
C MET A 420 14.76 7.64 -7.59
N ALA A 421 14.27 8.07 -8.74
CA ALA A 421 13.47 7.22 -9.63
C ALA A 421 14.29 6.08 -10.24
N GLU A 422 15.57 6.29 -10.53
CA GLU A 422 16.46 5.25 -11.05
C GLU A 422 16.82 4.20 -9.98
N TYR A 423 16.99 4.62 -8.73
CA TYR A 423 17.24 3.73 -7.58
C TYR A 423 15.95 3.29 -6.86
N HIS A 424 14.79 3.49 -7.48
CA HIS A 424 13.50 2.97 -7.01
C HIS A 424 13.07 3.44 -5.62
N GLY A 425 13.46 4.65 -5.22
CA GLY A 425 12.99 5.27 -3.97
C GLY A 425 13.52 4.65 -2.67
N ASN A 426 14.36 3.60 -2.73
CA ASN A 426 14.85 2.86 -1.55
C ASN A 426 16.28 3.23 -1.14
N ILE A 427 16.63 4.51 -1.25
CA ILE A 427 17.98 5.00 -0.92
C ILE A 427 18.42 4.59 0.49
N PRO A 428 17.59 4.70 1.55
CA PRO A 428 17.98 4.26 2.88
C PRO A 428 18.51 2.82 2.93
N TRP A 429 17.91 1.91 2.16
CA TRP A 429 18.36 0.52 2.06
C TRP A 429 19.62 0.36 1.19
N LEU A 430 19.67 1.04 0.06
CA LEU A 430 20.79 0.94 -0.88
C LEU A 430 22.11 1.42 -0.28
N CYS A 431 22.07 2.42 0.59
CA CYS A 431 23.21 2.95 1.28
C CYS A 431 23.75 2.07 2.43
N GLN A 432 23.03 1.00 2.81
CA GLN A 432 23.47 0.07 3.84
C GLN A 432 24.40 -1.01 3.30
N SER A 433 25.35 -1.45 4.14
CA SER A 433 26.19 -2.62 3.85
C SER A 433 25.34 -3.90 3.77
N ARG A 434 25.86 -4.96 3.15
CA ARG A 434 25.16 -6.24 3.02
C ARG A 434 24.74 -6.82 4.38
N SER A 435 25.67 -6.82 5.35
CA SER A 435 25.39 -7.31 6.71
C SER A 435 24.30 -6.50 7.40
N LYS A 436 24.33 -5.18 7.20
CA LYS A 436 23.32 -4.29 7.79
C LYS A 436 21.96 -4.48 7.16
N ARG A 437 21.87 -4.66 5.83
CA ARG A 437 20.60 -5.00 5.16
C ARG A 437 20.03 -6.31 5.70
N GLU A 438 20.87 -7.32 5.99
CA GLU A 438 20.41 -8.56 6.61
C GLU A 438 19.83 -8.30 8.01
N ALA A 439 20.50 -7.51 8.86
CA ALA A 439 19.99 -7.16 10.19
C ALA A 439 18.64 -6.41 10.13
N LEU A 440 18.51 -5.46 9.20
CA LEU A 440 17.24 -4.77 8.95
C LEU A 440 16.13 -5.73 8.47
N GLN A 441 16.50 -6.69 7.63
CA GLN A 441 15.59 -7.73 7.15
C GLN A 441 15.13 -8.65 8.29
N VAL A 442 16.04 -9.03 9.18
CA VAL A 442 15.74 -9.84 10.36
C VAL A 442 14.82 -9.09 11.33
N TYR A 443 15.01 -7.78 11.48
CA TYR A 443 14.07 -6.97 12.27
C TYR A 443 12.63 -7.04 11.74
N MET A 444 12.47 -6.84 10.42
CA MET A 444 11.15 -6.94 9.79
C MET A 444 10.57 -8.36 9.93
N LEU A 445 11.40 -9.38 9.75
CA LEU A 445 11.01 -10.77 9.97
C LEU A 445 10.55 -11.01 11.41
N GLY A 446 11.24 -10.49 12.42
CA GLY A 446 10.84 -10.59 13.82
C GLY A 446 9.43 -10.02 14.08
N ARG A 447 9.13 -8.87 13.49
CA ARG A 447 7.78 -8.27 13.55
C ARG A 447 6.72 -9.11 12.85
N LEU A 448 7.07 -9.69 11.71
CA LEU A 448 6.17 -10.57 10.96
C LEU A 448 5.94 -11.90 11.69
N LEU A 449 6.99 -12.50 12.28
CA LEU A 449 6.87 -13.70 13.12
C LEU A 449 5.95 -13.45 14.31
N TRP A 450 6.09 -12.31 14.98
CA TRP A 450 5.20 -11.93 16.07
C TRP A 450 3.74 -11.89 15.59
N CYS A 451 3.46 -11.28 14.43
CA CYS A 451 2.11 -11.26 13.87
C CYS A 451 1.58 -12.67 13.58
N ILE A 452 2.42 -13.53 13.02
CA ILE A 452 2.06 -14.93 12.71
C ILE A 452 1.66 -15.66 14.00
N PHE A 453 2.48 -15.58 15.06
CA PHE A 453 2.22 -16.30 16.30
C PHE A 453 1.13 -15.68 17.16
N GLU A 454 0.95 -14.36 17.13
CA GLU A 454 -0.19 -13.70 17.79
C GLU A 454 -1.49 -13.82 16.98
N GLY A 455 -1.45 -14.17 15.71
CA GLY A 455 -2.63 -14.29 14.85
C GLY A 455 -3.28 -12.93 14.55
N VAL A 456 -2.49 -11.90 14.29
CA VAL A 456 -2.93 -10.52 14.05
C VAL A 456 -2.49 -10.00 12.70
N SER A 457 -3.18 -8.97 12.19
CA SER A 457 -2.96 -8.40 10.85
C SER A 457 -1.78 -7.43 10.77
N ALA A 458 -1.35 -6.86 11.89
CA ALA A 458 -0.27 -5.87 11.95
C ALA A 458 0.38 -5.84 13.34
N PRO A 459 1.66 -5.40 13.45
CA PRO A 459 2.35 -5.32 14.73
C PRO A 459 1.81 -4.21 15.65
N GLN A 460 1.19 -3.20 15.07
CA GLN A 460 0.57 -2.07 15.78
C GLN A 460 -0.80 -1.80 15.19
N VAL A 461 -1.74 -1.44 16.04
CA VAL A 461 -3.06 -1.02 15.58
C VAL A 461 -2.92 0.34 14.89
N GLU A 462 -3.06 0.34 13.58
CA GLU A 462 -3.08 1.60 12.83
C GLU A 462 -4.41 2.32 13.08
N ILE A 463 -4.34 3.63 13.31
CA ILE A 463 -5.51 4.45 13.69
C ILE A 463 -6.64 4.38 12.64
N TRP A 464 -6.30 4.14 11.37
CA TRP A 464 -7.25 4.05 10.25
C TRP A 464 -7.62 2.63 9.82
N MET A 465 -6.93 1.60 10.35
CA MET A 465 -7.22 0.21 10.00
C MET A 465 -7.72 -0.55 11.22
N GLU A 466 -8.92 -1.06 11.14
CA GLU A 466 -9.49 -1.88 12.19
C GLU A 466 -10.08 -3.14 11.55
N TYR A 467 -9.54 -4.30 11.93
CA TYR A 467 -10.19 -5.56 11.65
C TYR A 467 -11.26 -5.83 12.71
N LEU A 468 -12.47 -6.14 12.26
CA LEU A 468 -13.55 -6.59 13.12
C LEU A 468 -13.07 -7.82 13.92
N TYR A 469 -13.21 -7.73 15.27
CA TYR A 469 -12.87 -8.82 16.19
C TYR A 469 -11.38 -9.11 16.37
N GLU A 470 -10.47 -8.32 15.83
CA GLU A 470 -9.06 -8.44 16.13
C GLU A 470 -8.80 -8.05 17.59
N PRO A 471 -7.98 -8.80 18.35
CA PRO A 471 -7.67 -8.44 19.73
C PRO A 471 -6.84 -7.17 19.77
N GLU A 472 -7.11 -6.32 20.77
CA GLU A 472 -6.26 -5.17 21.08
C GLU A 472 -4.94 -5.67 21.69
N VAL A 473 -4.04 -6.14 20.82
CA VAL A 473 -2.69 -6.56 21.19
C VAL A 473 -1.71 -5.87 20.27
N GLU A 474 -0.72 -5.23 20.82
CA GLU A 474 0.32 -4.53 20.08
C GLU A 474 1.68 -5.10 20.47
N PHE A 475 2.58 -5.11 19.49
CA PHE A 475 3.97 -5.46 19.73
C PHE A 475 4.58 -4.49 20.78
N PRO A 476 5.36 -4.98 21.79
CA PRO A 476 5.92 -6.32 21.94
C PRO A 476 5.15 -7.24 22.91
N VAL A 477 3.86 -7.04 23.10
CA VAL A 477 3.09 -7.86 24.05
C VAL A 477 2.89 -9.27 23.47
N PHE A 478 3.26 -10.30 24.23
CA PHE A 478 3.06 -11.69 23.87
C PHE A 478 1.87 -12.28 24.62
N LYS A 479 0.86 -12.76 23.89
CA LYS A 479 -0.32 -13.45 24.47
C LYS A 479 -0.40 -14.91 24.05
N LEU A 480 -0.20 -15.19 22.76
CA LEU A 480 -0.32 -16.53 22.17
C LEU A 480 1.02 -17.13 21.75
N THR A 481 2.02 -16.30 21.50
CA THR A 481 3.35 -16.75 21.09
C THR A 481 3.95 -17.73 22.09
N PRO A 482 4.39 -18.93 21.64
CA PRO A 482 5.07 -19.89 22.50
C PRO A 482 6.24 -19.26 23.26
N MET A 483 6.42 -19.64 24.52
CA MET A 483 7.44 -19.04 25.39
C MET A 483 8.86 -19.23 24.82
N GLU A 484 9.10 -20.35 24.17
CA GLU A 484 10.38 -20.72 23.57
C GLU A 484 10.75 -19.85 22.37
N LEU A 485 9.76 -19.26 21.69
CA LEU A 485 9.97 -18.40 20.52
C LEU A 485 10.07 -16.91 20.85
N ARG A 486 9.65 -16.49 22.05
CA ARG A 486 9.72 -15.08 22.47
C ARG A 486 11.15 -14.53 22.45
N PRO A 487 12.16 -15.22 23.00
CA PRO A 487 13.55 -14.73 22.93
C PRO A 487 14.06 -14.57 21.50
N LEU A 488 13.63 -15.43 20.56
CA LEU A 488 13.98 -15.29 19.15
C LEU A 488 13.40 -14.00 18.56
N ILE A 489 12.11 -13.73 18.78
CA ILE A 489 11.44 -12.53 18.28
C ILE A 489 12.05 -11.26 18.89
N GLU A 490 12.31 -11.27 20.20
CA GLU A 490 12.97 -10.18 20.91
C GLU A 490 14.37 -9.92 20.35
N SER A 491 15.18 -10.95 20.12
CA SER A 491 16.52 -10.80 19.52
C SER A 491 16.48 -10.27 18.08
N CYS A 492 15.47 -10.66 17.29
CA CYS A 492 15.28 -10.12 15.95
C CYS A 492 14.93 -8.61 15.95
N THR A 493 14.20 -8.15 16.96
CA THR A 493 13.60 -6.81 17.01
C THR A 493 14.32 -5.87 17.97
N GLN A 494 15.59 -6.12 18.28
CA GLN A 494 16.41 -5.26 19.12
C GLN A 494 16.46 -3.82 18.58
N GLY A 495 16.54 -2.86 19.48
CA GLY A 495 16.54 -1.43 19.17
C GLY A 495 15.13 -0.82 19.01
N TRP A 496 14.06 -1.64 19.12
CA TRP A 496 12.73 -1.09 19.23
C TRP A 496 12.51 -0.48 20.63
N THR A 497 12.13 0.80 20.64
CA THR A 497 11.71 1.48 21.87
C THR A 497 10.23 1.77 21.76
N GLN A 498 9.47 1.34 22.76
CA GLN A 498 8.05 1.68 22.85
C GLN A 498 7.95 3.19 23.04
N SER A 499 7.22 3.83 22.15
CA SER A 499 6.75 5.19 22.39
C SER A 499 5.66 5.08 23.46
N ASP A 500 5.82 5.77 24.59
CA ASP A 500 4.74 5.98 25.55
C ASP A 500 3.71 6.91 24.92
N ASN A 501 2.93 6.34 24.00
CA ASN A 501 1.88 7.09 23.34
C ASN A 501 0.82 7.44 24.38
N GLU A 502 0.66 8.74 24.66
CA GLU A 502 -0.38 9.25 25.55
C GLU A 502 -1.78 9.00 24.99
N VAL A 503 -1.85 8.71 23.67
CA VAL A 503 -3.09 8.51 22.93
C VAL A 503 -3.08 7.15 22.25
N LYS A 504 -4.12 6.39 22.43
CA LYS A 504 -4.38 5.15 21.68
C LYS A 504 -5.78 5.15 21.10
N ARG A 505 -5.98 4.33 20.10
CA ARG A 505 -7.33 4.07 19.60
C ARG A 505 -8.03 3.04 20.44
N LYS A 506 -9.30 3.30 20.78
CA LYS A 506 -10.22 2.33 21.35
C LYS A 506 -11.52 2.35 20.56
N GLY A 507 -11.70 1.39 19.69
CA GLY A 507 -12.81 1.37 18.75
C GLY A 507 -12.77 2.59 17.82
N ARG A 508 -13.78 3.46 17.91
CA ARG A 508 -13.93 4.66 17.05
C ARG A 508 -13.42 5.96 17.68
N CYS A 509 -12.76 5.86 18.84
CA CYS A 509 -12.37 7.03 19.58
C CYS A 509 -10.87 7.01 19.86
N LEU A 510 -10.27 8.18 19.92
CA LEU A 510 -8.97 8.38 20.52
C LEU A 510 -9.17 8.52 22.03
N VAL A 511 -8.40 7.76 22.80
CA VAL A 511 -8.46 7.76 24.27
C VAL A 511 -7.06 7.88 24.84
N GLY A 512 -6.96 8.50 26.04
CA GLY A 512 -5.72 8.50 26.79
C GLY A 512 -5.31 7.08 27.19
N THR A 513 -4.03 6.77 27.09
CA THR A 513 -3.49 5.47 27.49
C THR A 513 -3.58 5.23 28.99
N THR A 514 -3.44 6.29 29.77
CA THR A 514 -3.41 6.25 31.24
C THR A 514 -4.78 6.34 31.88
N ASP A 515 -5.67 7.20 31.37
CA ASP A 515 -6.97 7.49 31.98
C ASP A 515 -8.18 6.95 31.21
N GLY A 516 -7.96 6.45 29.97
CA GLY A 516 -9.02 5.94 29.09
C GLY A 516 -10.05 6.98 28.67
N LYS A 517 -9.82 8.27 28.96
CA LYS A 517 -10.74 9.35 28.58
C LYS A 517 -10.67 9.61 27.08
N LYS A 518 -11.82 9.92 26.49
CA LYS A 518 -11.89 10.34 25.09
C LYS A 518 -11.26 11.72 24.93
N TYR A 519 -10.37 11.86 23.95
CA TYR A 519 -9.81 13.16 23.62
C TYR A 519 -10.73 13.96 22.71
N GLU A 520 -10.82 15.26 22.99
CA GLU A 520 -11.28 16.24 22.03
C GLU A 520 -10.23 16.42 20.94
N LEU A 521 -10.65 16.85 19.74
CA LEU A 521 -9.78 16.97 18.59
C LEU A 521 -8.52 17.79 18.84
N GLY A 522 -8.65 18.94 19.51
CA GLY A 522 -7.49 19.80 19.85
C GLY A 522 -6.47 19.08 20.71
N VAL A 523 -6.94 18.39 21.76
CA VAL A 523 -6.08 17.64 22.67
C VAL A 523 -5.40 16.47 21.95
N ALA A 524 -6.11 15.80 21.04
CA ALA A 524 -5.51 14.72 20.24
C ALA A 524 -4.41 15.26 19.33
N LEU A 525 -4.60 16.40 18.69
CA LEU A 525 -3.58 17.03 17.82
C LEU A 525 -2.35 17.47 18.61
N ASP A 526 -2.55 18.04 19.79
CA ASP A 526 -1.43 18.42 20.68
C ASP A 526 -0.64 17.19 21.13
N ALA A 527 -1.33 16.09 21.47
CA ALA A 527 -0.69 14.83 21.80
C ALA A 527 0.11 14.26 20.61
N PHE A 528 -0.41 14.27 19.39
CA PHE A 528 0.35 13.86 18.20
C PHE A 528 1.55 14.76 17.93
N THR A 529 1.39 16.08 18.09
CA THR A 529 2.50 17.03 17.98
C THR A 529 3.64 16.68 18.95
N LYS A 530 3.30 16.35 20.20
CA LYS A 530 4.27 15.94 21.22
C LYS A 530 4.94 14.61 20.85
N ILE A 531 4.13 13.59 20.49
CA ILE A 531 4.63 12.26 20.06
C ILE A 531 5.66 12.41 18.93
N TRP A 532 5.33 13.19 17.90
CA TRP A 532 6.24 13.39 16.78
C TRP A 532 7.50 14.19 17.13
N LYS A 533 7.40 15.19 18.01
CA LYS A 533 8.59 15.88 18.51
C LYS A 533 9.54 14.92 19.22
N GLU A 534 9.02 14.09 20.11
CA GLU A 534 9.80 13.09 20.85
C GLU A 534 10.40 12.03 19.93
N GLU A 535 9.63 11.58 18.92
CA GLU A 535 10.08 10.60 17.93
C GLU A 535 11.22 11.15 17.06
N LEU A 536 11.10 12.39 16.59
CA LEU A 536 12.15 13.04 15.82
C LEU A 536 13.43 13.29 16.63
N GLU A 537 13.29 13.70 17.90
CA GLU A 537 14.45 13.87 18.76
C GLU A 537 15.15 12.52 19.06
N ARG A 538 14.39 11.46 19.30
CA ARG A 538 14.95 10.09 19.42
C ARG A 538 15.67 9.68 18.15
N GLY A 539 15.07 9.95 16.99
CA GLY A 539 15.69 9.69 15.69
C GLY A 539 17.01 10.44 15.50
N LYS A 540 17.04 11.73 15.83
CA LYS A 540 18.27 12.54 15.82
C LYS A 540 19.37 11.96 16.72
N MET A 541 19.01 11.60 17.95
CA MET A 541 19.95 11.01 18.91
C MET A 541 20.49 9.66 18.41
N PHE A 542 19.62 8.81 17.90
CA PHE A 542 19.98 7.52 17.32
C PHE A 542 20.96 7.65 16.17
N LEU A 543 20.69 8.57 15.22
CA LEU A 543 21.59 8.82 14.11
C LEU A 543 22.93 9.40 14.55
N LYS A 544 22.96 10.35 15.50
CA LYS A 544 24.20 10.92 16.05
C LYS A 544 25.07 9.88 16.76
N GLN A 545 24.47 9.07 17.65
CA GLN A 545 25.20 8.00 18.34
C GLN A 545 25.90 7.06 17.36
N LYS A 546 25.24 6.77 16.23
CA LYS A 546 25.80 5.96 15.18
C LYS A 546 27.02 6.60 14.51
N THR A 547 27.00 7.91 14.27
CA THR A 547 28.13 8.65 13.69
C THR A 547 29.32 8.68 14.65
N ASP A 548 29.06 8.92 15.93
CA ASP A 548 30.10 8.95 16.98
C ASP A 548 30.77 7.58 17.13
N CYS A 549 30.01 6.50 17.09
CA CYS A 549 30.55 5.13 17.12
C CYS A 549 31.40 4.81 15.87
N GLN A 550 31.07 5.37 14.71
CA GLN A 550 31.86 5.19 13.49
C GLN A 550 33.17 5.96 13.51
N MET A 551 33.21 7.14 14.18
CA MET A 551 34.43 7.97 14.27
C MET A 551 35.41 7.48 15.33
N HIS A 552 34.98 6.86 16.41
CA HIS A 552 35.82 6.49 17.55
C HIS A 552 36.40 5.10 17.53
N ASN A 553 35.86 4.21 16.72
CA ASN A 553 36.35 2.83 16.64
C ASN A 553 36.38 2.36 15.18
N GLY A 554 37.59 2.16 14.66
CA GLY A 554 37.80 1.37 13.44
C GLY A 554 37.28 -0.10 13.57
N THR A 555 36.66 -0.43 14.70
CA THR A 555 35.91 -1.67 15.00
C THR A 555 34.55 -1.29 15.55
N VAL A 556 33.56 -1.43 14.70
CA VAL A 556 32.16 -1.09 14.96
C VAL A 556 31.60 -2.01 16.06
N GLY A 557 31.50 -1.52 17.27
CA GLY A 557 30.55 -2.02 18.26
C GLY A 557 29.14 -1.46 17.94
N SER A 558 28.48 -1.99 16.92
CA SER A 558 27.12 -1.53 16.63
C SER A 558 26.12 -2.27 17.52
N ALA A 559 25.12 -1.56 18.05
CA ALA A 559 23.97 -2.16 18.74
C ALA A 559 23.22 -3.23 17.91
N HIS A 560 23.60 -3.44 16.67
CA HIS A 560 23.09 -4.47 15.77
C HIS A 560 23.94 -5.76 15.75
N LEU A 561 25.07 -5.83 16.49
CA LEU A 561 25.93 -7.03 16.50
C LEU A 561 25.27 -8.24 17.18
N ASP A 562 24.20 -8.02 17.95
CA ASP A 562 23.47 -9.12 18.60
C ASP A 562 22.23 -9.59 17.82
N THR A 563 21.91 -8.96 16.68
CA THR A 563 20.80 -9.40 15.83
C THR A 563 21.17 -10.73 15.16
N PRO A 564 20.35 -11.79 15.28
CA PRO A 564 20.66 -13.08 14.69
C PRO A 564 20.70 -12.99 13.15
N SER A 565 21.50 -13.84 12.49
CA SER A 565 21.42 -13.98 11.03
C SER A 565 20.14 -14.72 10.62
N LEU A 566 19.73 -14.58 9.35
CA LEU A 566 18.60 -15.36 8.79
C LEU A 566 18.82 -16.88 8.96
N ASP A 567 20.09 -17.34 8.86
CA ASP A 567 20.43 -18.75 9.08
C ASP A 567 20.13 -19.18 10.52
N LYS A 568 20.46 -18.33 11.50
CA LYS A 568 20.21 -18.63 12.92
C LYS A 568 18.71 -18.60 13.24
N VAL A 569 17.96 -17.68 12.66
CA VAL A 569 16.50 -17.65 12.80
C VAL A 569 15.90 -18.94 12.26
N LEU A 570 16.31 -19.35 11.06
CA LEU A 570 15.82 -20.58 10.43
C LEU A 570 16.14 -21.82 11.26
N GLU A 571 17.39 -21.93 11.74
CA GLU A 571 17.83 -23.04 12.62
C GLU A 571 16.96 -23.12 13.89
N THR A 572 16.71 -21.99 14.53
CA THR A 572 15.90 -21.93 15.77
C THR A 572 14.47 -22.39 15.50
N LEU A 573 13.84 -21.91 14.41
CA LEU A 573 12.49 -22.32 14.02
C LEU A 573 12.42 -23.82 13.68
N VAL A 574 13.43 -24.36 12.96
CA VAL A 574 13.51 -25.80 12.64
C VAL A 574 13.61 -26.64 13.92
N ASN A 575 14.46 -26.22 14.86
CA ASN A 575 14.64 -26.95 16.13
C ASN A 575 13.36 -26.93 16.97
N PHE A 576 12.66 -25.79 17.02
CA PHE A 576 11.36 -25.69 17.69
C PHE A 576 10.31 -26.59 17.01
N GLY A 577 10.23 -26.57 15.67
CA GLY A 577 9.30 -27.43 14.93
C GLY A 577 9.50 -28.94 15.09
N LYS A 578 10.71 -29.37 15.47
CA LYS A 578 10.99 -30.81 15.78
C LYS A 578 10.51 -31.24 17.17
N LEU A 579 10.20 -30.27 18.05
CA LEU A 579 9.73 -30.58 19.41
C LEU A 579 8.20 -30.75 19.46
N LEU A 580 7.50 -30.43 18.39
CA LEU A 580 6.05 -30.55 18.23
C LEU A 580 5.70 -31.82 17.43
#